data_0e654877c923229728e8b68d1c09885b
#
_entry.id   0e654877c923229728e8b68d1c09885b
#
_cell.length_a   1.000
_cell.length_b   1.000
_cell.length_c   1.000
_cell.angle_alpha   90.00
_cell.angle_beta   90.00
_cell.angle_gamma   90.00
#
_symmetry.space_group_name_H-M   'P 1'
#
loop_
_entity.id
_entity.type
_entity.pdbx_description
1 polymer ?
#
loop_
_entity_poly.entity_id
_entity_poly.type
_entity_poly.pdbx_seq_one_letter_code
_entity_poly.pdbx_strand_id
1 'polypeptide(L)'
;MDLSAFDLKGKVALITGGAHGIGFSIAEGMAKCGATVCFNCSNEGSLEKGLAAYKAAGIDAHGYVADVTDEAAVNAMIAQIKADVGPVDILVNNAGLMKRIPMIEMSHTDFMRVIDVHVGGAFNCSKAVLPDMIAKREGKIINICSMMSELGRET
;
A
#
# COMPACT_ATOMS: atom_id res chain seq x y z
N MET A 1 6.97 -9.22 -25.57
CA MET A 1 6.48 -7.82 -25.46
C MET A 1 7.62 -7.02 -24.86
N ASP A 2 8.07 -5.95 -25.52
CA ASP A 2 9.09 -5.07 -24.95
C ASP A 2 8.45 -4.19 -23.87
N LEU A 3 8.88 -4.38 -22.61
CA LEU A 3 8.40 -3.65 -21.44
C LEU A 3 9.42 -2.60 -20.96
N SER A 4 10.44 -2.29 -21.75
CA SER A 4 11.51 -1.36 -21.35
C SER A 4 10.99 0.03 -20.94
N ALA A 5 9.86 0.47 -21.53
CA ALA A 5 9.19 1.71 -21.12
C ALA A 5 8.58 1.67 -19.70
N PHE A 6 8.43 0.48 -19.12
CA PHE A 6 7.92 0.25 -17.77
C PHE A 6 8.99 -0.25 -16.81
N ASP A 7 10.27 -0.12 -17.17
CA ASP A 7 11.38 -0.59 -16.33
C ASP A 7 11.41 0.16 -14.99
N LEU A 8 11.30 -0.63 -13.90
CA LEU A 8 11.37 -0.16 -12.52
C LEU A 8 12.62 -0.66 -11.79
N LYS A 9 13.64 -1.11 -12.54
CA LYS A 9 14.87 -1.61 -11.96
C LYS A 9 15.54 -0.56 -11.05
N GLY A 10 15.87 -0.98 -9.83
CA GLY A 10 16.49 -0.11 -8.82
C GLY A 10 15.49 0.82 -8.11
N LYS A 11 14.19 0.71 -8.36
CA LYS A 11 13.15 1.42 -7.62
C LYS A 11 12.60 0.57 -6.48
N VAL A 12 12.37 1.18 -5.33
CA VAL A 12 11.70 0.57 -4.18
C VAL A 12 10.23 0.97 -4.21
N ALA A 13 9.34 -0.01 -4.31
CA ALA A 13 7.90 0.19 -4.35
C ALA A 13 7.25 -0.32 -3.07
N LEU A 14 6.55 0.53 -2.34
CA LEU A 14 5.74 0.17 -1.18
C LEU A 14 4.26 0.15 -1.56
N ILE A 15 3.60 -0.99 -1.33
CA ILE A 15 2.17 -1.18 -1.55
C ILE A 15 1.48 -1.41 -0.21
N THR A 16 0.66 -0.46 0.25
CA THR A 16 -0.12 -0.66 1.47
C THR A 16 -1.28 -1.62 1.24
N GLY A 17 -1.55 -2.51 2.21
CA GLY A 17 -2.54 -3.58 2.03
C GLY A 17 -2.15 -4.57 0.94
N GLY A 18 -0.85 -4.77 0.71
CA GLY A 18 -0.31 -5.57 -0.40
C GLY A 18 -0.26 -7.08 -0.17
N ALA A 19 -0.72 -7.58 0.98
CA ALA A 19 -0.64 -9.01 1.30
C ALA A 19 -1.56 -9.91 0.43
N HIS A 20 -2.58 -9.35 -0.21
CA HIS A 20 -3.56 -10.07 -1.04
C HIS A 20 -4.31 -9.15 -2.00
N GLY A 21 -5.15 -9.73 -2.87
CA GLY A 21 -6.09 -9.02 -3.73
C GLY A 21 -5.43 -8.01 -4.68
N ILE A 22 -6.02 -6.82 -4.82
CA ILE A 22 -5.55 -5.78 -5.75
C ILE A 22 -4.12 -5.36 -5.42
N GLY A 23 -3.80 -5.14 -4.14
CA GLY A 23 -2.46 -4.74 -3.72
C GLY A 23 -1.40 -5.78 -4.09
N PHE A 24 -1.68 -7.07 -3.90
CA PHE A 24 -0.79 -8.15 -4.34
C PHE A 24 -0.56 -8.14 -5.86
N SER A 25 -1.63 -7.99 -6.64
CA SER A 25 -1.52 -7.98 -8.11
C SER A 25 -0.73 -6.77 -8.62
N ILE A 26 -0.89 -5.60 -7.99
CA ILE A 26 -0.08 -4.41 -8.30
C ILE A 26 1.40 -4.69 -8.00
N ALA A 27 1.69 -5.22 -6.81
CA ALA A 27 3.04 -5.55 -6.39
C ALA A 27 3.70 -6.59 -7.31
N GLU A 28 2.96 -7.64 -7.71
CA GLU A 28 3.41 -8.64 -8.69
C GLU A 28 3.76 -7.99 -10.04
N GLY A 29 2.91 -7.09 -10.53
CA GLY A 29 3.18 -6.33 -11.76
C GLY A 29 4.45 -5.49 -11.66
N MET A 30 4.65 -4.76 -10.55
CA MET A 30 5.84 -3.95 -10.32
C MET A 30 7.11 -4.79 -10.19
N ALA A 31 7.04 -5.95 -9.49
CA ALA A 31 8.16 -6.88 -9.41
C ALA A 31 8.57 -7.41 -10.79
N LYS A 32 7.61 -7.75 -11.65
CA LYS A 32 7.89 -8.17 -13.05
C LYS A 32 8.54 -7.07 -13.89
N CYS A 33 8.33 -5.81 -13.52
CA CYS A 33 9.01 -4.66 -14.11
C CYS A 33 10.36 -4.32 -13.44
N GLY A 34 10.81 -5.12 -12.47
CA GLY A 34 12.13 -4.99 -11.85
C GLY A 34 12.19 -4.20 -10.55
N ALA A 35 11.06 -3.76 -10.00
CA ALA A 35 11.04 -3.08 -8.70
C ALA A 35 11.37 -4.02 -7.54
N THR A 36 12.07 -3.52 -6.53
CA THR A 36 12.12 -4.14 -5.20
C THR A 36 10.79 -3.88 -4.51
N VAL A 37 10.05 -4.93 -4.21
CA VAL A 37 8.70 -4.83 -3.66
C VAL A 37 8.73 -4.89 -2.13
N CYS A 38 8.16 -3.86 -1.52
CA CYS A 38 7.76 -3.84 -0.12
C CYS A 38 6.23 -3.83 -0.03
N PHE A 39 5.66 -4.59 0.89
CA PHE A 39 4.24 -4.54 1.16
C PHE A 39 3.94 -4.40 2.64
N ASN A 40 2.83 -3.76 2.95
CA ASN A 40 2.33 -3.60 4.30
C ASN A 40 1.02 -4.38 4.50
N CYS A 41 0.79 -4.81 5.72
CA CYS A 41 -0.47 -5.32 6.22
C CYS A 41 -0.65 -4.96 7.69
N SER A 42 -1.86 -5.15 8.23
CA SER A 42 -2.22 -4.70 9.59
C SER A 42 -1.95 -5.72 10.70
N ASN A 43 -1.53 -6.95 10.37
CA ASN A 43 -1.29 -8.00 11.35
C ASN A 43 -0.36 -9.11 10.83
N GLU A 44 0.24 -9.87 11.77
CA GLU A 44 1.22 -10.94 11.49
C GLU A 44 0.63 -12.08 10.65
N GLY A 45 -0.62 -12.48 10.89
CA GLY A 45 -1.23 -13.55 10.12
C GLY A 45 -1.44 -13.21 8.65
N SER A 46 -1.65 -11.92 8.32
CA SER A 46 -1.69 -11.43 6.96
C SER A 46 -0.28 -11.31 6.37
N LEU A 47 0.72 -10.98 7.18
CA LEU A 47 2.11 -10.94 6.76
C LEU A 47 2.60 -12.32 6.31
N GLU A 48 2.42 -13.34 7.15
CA GLU A 48 2.83 -14.72 6.84
C GLU A 48 2.17 -15.24 5.54
N LYS A 49 0.86 -15.01 5.39
CA LYS A 49 0.13 -15.40 4.18
C LYS A 49 0.63 -14.65 2.95
N GLY A 50 0.87 -13.35 3.08
CA GLY A 50 1.40 -12.52 2.00
C GLY A 50 2.79 -13.00 1.56
N LEU A 51 3.73 -13.18 2.49
CA LEU A 51 5.08 -13.68 2.20
C LEU A 51 5.04 -15.05 1.51
N ALA A 52 4.18 -15.96 1.98
CA ALA A 52 3.99 -17.27 1.33
C ALA A 52 3.48 -17.13 -0.11
N ALA A 53 2.53 -16.22 -0.36
CA ALA A 53 1.98 -15.96 -1.70
C ALA A 53 3.04 -15.36 -2.64
N TYR A 54 3.83 -14.38 -2.19
CA TYR A 54 4.92 -13.81 -2.98
C TYR A 54 5.98 -14.86 -3.31
N LYS A 55 6.38 -15.66 -2.33
CA LYS A 55 7.32 -16.77 -2.54
C LYS A 55 6.80 -17.78 -3.58
N ALA A 56 5.51 -18.14 -3.51
CA ALA A 56 4.87 -19.03 -4.47
C ALA A 56 4.84 -18.44 -5.89
N ALA A 57 4.75 -17.10 -6.01
CA ALA A 57 4.83 -16.38 -7.28
C ALA A 57 6.26 -16.15 -7.77
N GLY A 58 7.29 -16.61 -7.03
CA GLY A 58 8.70 -16.41 -7.38
C GLY A 58 9.19 -14.97 -7.15
N ILE A 59 8.54 -14.23 -6.28
CA ILE A 59 8.85 -12.82 -5.99
C ILE A 59 9.50 -12.73 -4.60
N ASP A 60 10.67 -12.11 -4.55
CA ASP A 60 11.32 -11.74 -3.30
C ASP A 60 10.74 -10.39 -2.82
N ALA A 61 9.81 -10.45 -1.88
CA ALA A 61 9.11 -9.28 -1.36
C ALA A 61 9.36 -9.11 0.13
N HIS A 62 9.49 -7.87 0.56
CA HIS A 62 9.69 -7.48 1.96
C HIS A 62 8.33 -7.09 2.57
N GLY A 63 7.91 -7.78 3.62
CA GLY A 63 6.64 -7.55 4.29
C GLY A 63 6.79 -6.84 5.63
N TYR A 64 5.86 -5.92 5.93
CA TYR A 64 5.89 -5.10 7.15
C TYR A 64 4.49 -5.02 7.78
N VAL A 65 4.43 -5.08 9.11
CA VAL A 65 3.18 -4.91 9.85
C VAL A 65 3.08 -3.48 10.38
N ALA A 66 2.02 -2.79 9.98
CA ALA A 66 1.64 -1.49 10.56
C ALA A 66 0.15 -1.21 10.27
N ASP A 67 -0.59 -0.69 11.24
CA ASP A 67 -1.89 -0.07 10.97
C ASP A 67 -1.63 1.31 10.34
N VAL A 68 -2.08 1.50 9.10
CA VAL A 68 -1.86 2.77 8.37
C VAL A 68 -2.54 3.98 9.05
N THR A 69 -3.49 3.75 9.96
CA THR A 69 -4.14 4.80 10.73
C THR A 69 -3.29 5.29 11.92
N ASP A 70 -2.26 4.53 12.30
CA ASP A 70 -1.30 4.90 13.34
C ASP A 70 -0.06 5.56 12.71
N GLU A 71 0.05 6.87 12.86
CA GLU A 71 1.17 7.66 12.30
C GLU A 71 2.53 7.18 12.84
N ALA A 72 2.61 6.81 14.11
CA ALA A 72 3.86 6.36 14.71
C ALA A 72 4.29 5.00 14.14
N ALA A 73 3.36 4.05 13.99
CA ALA A 73 3.61 2.77 13.37
C ALA A 73 4.01 2.92 11.89
N VAL A 74 3.37 3.82 11.14
CA VAL A 74 3.75 4.12 9.76
C VAL A 74 5.16 4.68 9.67
N ASN A 75 5.51 5.66 10.52
CA ASN A 75 6.86 6.23 10.52
C ASN A 75 7.93 5.18 10.86
N ALA A 76 7.67 4.29 11.84
CA ALA A 76 8.57 3.19 12.18
C ALA A 76 8.73 2.22 11.00
N MET A 77 7.64 1.85 10.32
CA MET A 77 7.67 1.00 9.13
C MET A 77 8.50 1.63 8.01
N ILE A 78 8.32 2.91 7.70
CA ILE A 78 9.10 3.58 6.64
C ILE A 78 10.59 3.64 7.01
N ALA A 79 10.91 3.91 8.27
CA ALA A 79 12.30 3.88 8.75
C ALA A 79 12.93 2.47 8.59
N GLN A 80 12.17 1.41 8.89
CA GLN A 80 12.61 0.03 8.73
C GLN A 80 12.82 -0.31 7.24
N ILE A 81 11.87 0.02 6.36
CA ILE A 81 12.01 -0.17 4.90
C ILE A 81 13.29 0.51 4.40
N LYS A 82 13.52 1.74 4.84
CA LYS A 82 14.71 2.50 4.44
C LYS A 82 16.01 1.83 4.88
N ALA A 83 16.03 1.21 6.05
CA ALA A 83 17.19 0.48 6.56
C ALA A 83 17.42 -0.84 5.83
N ASP A 84 16.34 -1.57 5.51
CA ASP A 84 16.42 -2.91 4.91
C ASP A 84 16.72 -2.88 3.41
N VAL A 85 16.06 -1.99 2.67
CA VAL A 85 16.09 -2.00 1.19
C VAL A 85 16.39 -0.64 0.55
N GLY A 86 16.22 0.43 1.28
CA GLY A 86 16.41 1.80 0.78
C GLY A 86 15.15 2.65 0.82
N PRO A 87 15.25 3.94 0.49
CA PRO A 87 14.13 4.86 0.54
C PRO A 87 13.08 4.52 -0.51
N VAL A 88 11.80 4.68 -0.15
CA VAL A 88 10.66 4.40 -1.03
C VAL A 88 10.64 5.38 -2.20
N ASP A 89 10.66 4.87 -3.43
CA ASP A 89 10.56 5.65 -4.67
C ASP A 89 9.11 5.71 -5.19
N ILE A 90 8.33 4.64 -4.93
CA ILE A 90 6.94 4.52 -5.38
C ILE A 90 6.10 4.07 -4.18
N LEU A 91 5.12 4.89 -3.81
CA LEU A 91 4.10 4.53 -2.82
C LEU A 91 2.78 4.26 -3.53
N VAL A 92 2.17 3.11 -3.25
CA VAL A 92 0.80 2.80 -3.65
C VAL A 92 -0.07 2.72 -2.41
N ASN A 93 -0.91 3.74 -2.21
CA ASN A 93 -1.94 3.75 -1.17
C ASN A 93 -3.10 2.89 -1.65
N ASN A 94 -3.08 1.61 -1.25
CA ASN A 94 -4.10 0.62 -1.60
C ASN A 94 -4.80 0.05 -0.35
N ALA A 95 -4.24 0.22 0.84
CA ALA A 95 -4.90 -0.21 2.07
C ALA A 95 -6.31 0.36 2.16
N GLY A 96 -7.28 -0.49 2.42
CA GLY A 96 -8.68 -0.10 2.46
C GLY A 96 -9.50 -1.03 3.33
N LEU A 97 -10.59 -0.51 3.85
CA LEU A 97 -11.58 -1.21 4.64
C LEU A 97 -12.95 -1.02 3.99
N MET A 98 -13.69 -2.11 3.84
CA MET A 98 -15.08 -2.04 3.35
C MET A 98 -16.05 -2.46 4.45
N LYS A 99 -16.99 -1.60 4.76
CA LYS A 99 -18.16 -1.91 5.58
C LYS A 99 -19.42 -1.70 4.75
N ARG A 100 -20.14 -2.79 4.49
CA ARG A 100 -21.43 -2.74 3.77
C ARG A 100 -22.56 -2.75 4.79
N ILE A 101 -22.93 -1.57 5.25
CA ILE A 101 -24.01 -1.33 6.20
C ILE A 101 -24.93 -0.30 5.55
N PRO A 102 -26.26 -0.50 5.53
CA PRO A 102 -27.19 0.53 5.08
C PRO A 102 -26.94 1.85 5.80
N MET A 103 -27.00 2.97 5.09
CA MET A 103 -26.58 4.27 5.66
C MET A 103 -27.39 4.64 6.90
N ILE A 104 -28.67 4.28 6.95
CA ILE A 104 -29.55 4.52 8.12
C ILE A 104 -29.19 3.71 9.35
N GLU A 105 -28.41 2.64 9.19
CA GLU A 105 -27.96 1.74 10.25
C GLU A 105 -26.47 1.90 10.58
N MET A 106 -25.73 2.62 9.72
CA MET A 106 -24.30 2.80 9.87
C MET A 106 -23.99 3.72 11.06
N SER A 107 -23.21 3.23 12.00
CA SER A 107 -22.74 4.06 13.12
C SER A 107 -21.73 5.09 12.65
N HIS A 108 -21.66 6.23 13.35
CA HIS A 108 -20.61 7.23 13.10
C HIS A 108 -19.20 6.63 13.25
N THR A 109 -19.01 5.74 14.22
CA THR A 109 -17.72 5.06 14.43
C THR A 109 -17.34 4.18 13.24
N ASP A 110 -18.28 3.44 12.66
CA ASP A 110 -18.02 2.62 11.48
C ASP A 110 -17.69 3.48 10.26
N PHE A 111 -18.41 4.57 10.08
CA PHE A 111 -18.12 5.54 9.02
C PHE A 111 -16.71 6.13 9.19
N MET A 112 -16.40 6.66 10.38
CA MET A 112 -15.08 7.25 10.65
C MET A 112 -13.95 6.24 10.48
N ARG A 113 -14.13 4.97 10.87
CA ARG A 113 -13.12 3.94 10.67
C ARG A 113 -12.79 3.74 9.18
N VAL A 114 -13.78 3.83 8.28
CA VAL A 114 -13.54 3.78 6.83
C VAL A 114 -12.74 4.99 6.37
N ILE A 115 -13.13 6.20 6.81
CA ILE A 115 -12.42 7.45 6.48
C ILE A 115 -10.97 7.40 6.99
N ASP A 116 -10.76 6.97 8.23
CA ASP A 116 -9.43 6.89 8.82
C ASP A 116 -8.50 5.97 8.03
N VAL A 117 -8.99 4.82 7.58
CA VAL A 117 -8.15 3.90 6.78
C VAL A 117 -7.87 4.46 5.40
N HIS A 118 -8.91 4.94 4.67
CA HIS A 118 -8.74 5.35 3.28
C HIS A 118 -8.09 6.73 3.13
N VAL A 119 -8.45 7.70 3.97
CA VAL A 119 -7.97 9.08 3.88
C VAL A 119 -6.80 9.30 4.84
N GLY A 120 -7.00 8.98 6.13
CA GLY A 120 -5.97 9.12 7.16
C GLY A 120 -4.75 8.25 6.86
N GLY A 121 -4.96 6.97 6.49
CA GLY A 121 -3.88 6.05 6.14
C GLY A 121 -3.08 6.52 4.91
N ALA A 122 -3.77 6.98 3.85
CA ALA A 122 -3.10 7.52 2.67
C ALA A 122 -2.32 8.80 3.00
N PHE A 123 -2.85 9.66 3.87
CA PHE A 123 -2.14 10.85 4.38
C PHE A 123 -0.88 10.46 5.16
N ASN A 124 -0.99 9.56 6.14
CA ASN A 124 0.12 9.15 7.00
C ASN A 124 1.26 8.53 6.16
N CYS A 125 0.94 7.59 5.27
CA CYS A 125 1.94 6.94 4.42
C CYS A 125 2.60 7.94 3.46
N SER A 126 1.81 8.83 2.83
CA SER A 126 2.34 9.86 1.94
C SER A 126 3.26 10.81 2.68
N LYS A 127 2.84 11.31 3.85
CA LYS A 127 3.63 12.20 4.70
C LYS A 127 4.97 11.56 5.09
N ALA A 128 4.97 10.27 5.40
CA ALA A 128 6.18 9.57 5.86
C ALA A 128 7.23 9.36 4.75
N VAL A 129 6.82 9.18 3.48
CA VAL A 129 7.76 8.99 2.37
C VAL A 129 8.22 10.30 1.72
N LEU A 130 7.45 11.38 1.85
CA LEU A 130 7.72 12.67 1.20
C LEU A 130 9.10 13.28 1.52
N PRO A 131 9.64 13.23 2.74
CA PRO A 131 10.96 13.82 3.01
C PRO A 131 12.07 13.29 2.11
N ASP A 132 12.12 11.97 1.89
CA ASP A 132 13.11 11.34 1.01
C ASP A 132 12.83 11.65 -0.47
N MET A 133 11.58 11.64 -0.90
CA MET A 133 11.18 11.98 -2.26
C MET A 133 11.53 13.45 -2.60
N ILE A 134 11.29 14.37 -1.67
CA ILE A 134 11.63 15.78 -1.82
C ILE A 134 13.15 15.96 -1.91
N ALA A 135 13.91 15.32 -1.02
CA ALA A 135 15.37 15.39 -1.03
C ALA A 135 15.97 14.87 -2.33
N LYS A 136 15.42 13.79 -2.87
CA LYS A 136 15.81 13.21 -4.18
C LYS A 136 15.27 14.02 -5.37
N ARG A 137 14.26 14.87 -5.19
CA ARG A 137 13.45 15.51 -6.25
C ARG A 137 12.81 14.48 -7.20
N GLU A 138 12.53 13.30 -6.68
CA GLU A 138 11.94 12.20 -7.44
C GLU A 138 11.09 11.33 -6.51
N GLY A 139 9.92 10.90 -7.00
CA GLY A 139 9.00 9.98 -6.30
C GLY A 139 7.66 9.90 -7.02
N LYS A 140 6.93 8.85 -6.73
CA LYS A 140 5.56 8.66 -7.22
C LYS A 140 4.66 8.24 -6.07
N ILE A 141 3.51 8.87 -5.94
CA ILE A 141 2.45 8.49 -5.00
C ILE A 141 1.20 8.19 -5.83
N ILE A 142 0.70 6.96 -5.70
CA ILE A 142 -0.47 6.46 -6.42
C ILE A 142 -1.54 6.12 -5.39
N ASN A 143 -2.72 6.73 -5.53
CA ASN A 143 -3.87 6.42 -4.69
C ASN A 143 -4.84 5.52 -5.46
N ILE A 144 -5.17 4.36 -4.89
CA ILE A 144 -6.15 3.45 -5.48
C ILE A 144 -7.55 3.94 -5.09
N CYS A 145 -8.24 4.48 -6.09
CA CYS A 145 -9.61 4.96 -5.98
C CYS A 145 -10.61 3.88 -6.44
N SER A 146 -11.87 4.26 -6.63
CA SER A 146 -12.91 3.34 -7.05
C SER A 146 -13.76 3.96 -8.17
N MET A 147 -14.21 3.13 -9.12
CA MET A 147 -15.24 3.50 -10.09
C MET A 147 -16.57 3.86 -9.42
N MET A 148 -16.77 3.44 -8.18
CA MET A 148 -17.96 3.77 -7.40
C MET A 148 -18.04 5.26 -7.02
N SER A 149 -16.96 6.03 -7.17
CA SER A 149 -16.99 7.48 -7.06
C SER A 149 -17.78 8.15 -8.18
N GLU A 150 -17.92 7.47 -9.33
CA GLU A 150 -18.65 7.95 -10.51
C GLU A 150 -20.02 7.27 -10.67
N LEU A 151 -20.05 5.95 -10.47
CA LEU A 151 -21.19 5.13 -10.85
C LEU A 151 -22.28 5.03 -9.77
N GLY A 152 -21.94 5.21 -8.49
CA GLY A 152 -22.85 4.90 -7.40
C GLY A 152 -23.27 3.41 -7.38
N ARG A 153 -23.96 2.98 -6.34
CA ARG A 153 -24.50 1.63 -6.21
C ARG A 153 -25.75 1.65 -5.36
N GLU A 154 -26.77 0.89 -5.76
CA GLU A 154 -27.88 0.53 -4.88
C GLU A 154 -27.35 -0.35 -3.73
N THR A 155 -27.69 -0.01 -2.50
CA THR A 155 -27.35 -0.76 -1.27
C THR A 155 -28.61 -1.30 -0.61
#